data_7065c09a5f9ba7731ffd0735d16f3ea3
#
_entry.id   7065c09a5f9ba7731ffd0735d16f3ea3
#
_cell.length_a   1.000
_cell.length_b   1.000
_cell.length_c   1.000
_cell.angle_alpha   90.00
_cell.angle_beta   90.00
_cell.angle_gamma   90.00
#
_symmetry.space_group_name_H-M   'P 1'
#
loop_
_entity.id
_entity.type
_entity.pdbx_description
1 polymer ?
#
loop_
_entity_poly.entity_id
_entity_poly.type
_entity_poly.pdbx_seq_one_letter_code
_entity_poly.pdbx_strand_id
1 'polypeptide(L)'
;RNRVDKDKNGKIDYVLIEGEEDHYDAIRRTKGFLENSKDLPLNTLGTLSASWNRQLAYKKFSQLDNNAISSTEAVICNNDDMALGVYDYYKEKNLALPIILGINNSQEMNEKIMSGEIYGSVDNNMDNQVLRIVKCMESVLNGNTKKYKKVWYSTPYAVTRE
;
A
#
# COMPACT_ATOMS: atom_id res chain seq x y z
N ARG A 1 15.23 -2.65 -13.87
CA ARG A 1 15.72 -3.67 -12.93
C ARG A 1 16.90 -3.17 -12.08
N ASN A 2 17.89 -2.52 -12.68
CA ASN A 2 19.16 -2.15 -11.97
C ASN A 2 19.03 -1.05 -10.89
N ARG A 3 17.87 -0.44 -10.67
CA ARG A 3 17.69 0.60 -9.64
C ARG A 3 17.16 0.10 -8.31
N VAL A 4 16.55 -1.08 -8.29
CA VAL A 4 15.88 -1.66 -7.10
C VAL A 4 16.74 -2.73 -6.46
N ASP A 5 17.26 -3.68 -7.23
CA ASP A 5 18.18 -4.74 -6.81
C ASP A 5 19.56 -4.13 -6.49
N LYS A 6 19.71 -3.67 -5.24
CA LYS A 6 20.90 -2.92 -4.77
C LYS A 6 22.13 -3.81 -4.62
N ASP A 7 21.94 -5.03 -4.16
CA ASP A 7 23.00 -6.02 -3.93
C ASP A 7 23.32 -6.84 -5.20
N LYS A 8 22.50 -6.68 -6.26
CA LYS A 8 22.65 -7.34 -7.57
C LYS A 8 22.57 -8.87 -7.50
N ASN A 9 21.82 -9.40 -6.55
CA ASN A 9 21.60 -10.84 -6.40
C ASN A 9 20.54 -11.40 -7.39
N GLY A 10 19.91 -10.53 -8.18
CA GLY A 10 18.88 -10.88 -9.17
C GLY A 10 17.47 -10.99 -8.57
N LYS A 11 17.29 -10.67 -7.30
CA LYS A 11 16.01 -10.63 -6.60
C LYS A 11 15.75 -9.23 -6.04
N ILE A 12 14.55 -8.99 -5.56
CA ILE A 12 14.18 -7.79 -4.82
C ILE A 12 13.77 -8.25 -3.42
N ASP A 13 14.56 -7.86 -2.44
CA ASP A 13 14.33 -8.15 -1.04
C ASP A 13 13.25 -7.23 -0.48
N TYR A 14 12.11 -7.79 -0.04
CA TYR A 14 10.99 -6.97 0.41
C TYR A 14 10.44 -7.37 1.78
N VAL A 15 9.85 -6.39 2.44
CA VAL A 15 9.02 -6.57 3.64
C VAL A 15 7.56 -6.25 3.28
N LEU A 16 6.64 -7.13 3.70
CA LEU A 16 5.20 -6.94 3.56
C LEU A 16 4.60 -6.42 4.88
N ILE A 17 3.84 -5.33 4.83
CA ILE A 17 3.12 -4.79 5.99
C ILE A 17 1.62 -4.95 5.75
N GLU A 18 1.01 -5.84 6.53
CA GLU A 18 -0.40 -6.17 6.43
C GLU A 18 -1.25 -5.33 7.37
N GLY A 19 -2.51 -5.17 7.00
CA GLY A 19 -3.52 -4.56 7.85
C GLY A 19 -3.84 -5.42 9.08
N GLU A 20 -5.07 -5.27 9.58
CA GLU A 20 -5.58 -6.06 10.70
C GLU A 20 -5.73 -7.52 10.30
N GLU A 21 -5.30 -8.41 11.19
CA GLU A 21 -5.46 -9.85 11.04
C GLU A 21 -6.94 -10.21 10.87
N ASP A 22 -7.26 -11.14 9.97
CA ASP A 22 -8.61 -11.56 9.60
C ASP A 22 -9.50 -10.49 8.93
N HIS A 23 -9.01 -9.27 8.72
CA HIS A 23 -9.75 -8.25 7.99
C HIS A 23 -9.82 -8.55 6.49
N TYR A 24 -11.03 -8.50 5.92
CA TYR A 24 -11.28 -8.83 4.52
C TYR A 24 -10.35 -8.10 3.54
N ASP A 25 -10.16 -6.78 3.72
CA ASP A 25 -9.31 -5.98 2.83
C ASP A 25 -7.82 -6.33 2.98
N ALA A 26 -7.34 -6.62 4.20
CA ALA A 26 -5.96 -7.04 4.41
C ALA A 26 -5.68 -8.34 3.66
N ILE A 27 -6.55 -9.35 3.84
CA ILE A 27 -6.46 -10.63 3.15
C ILE A 27 -6.47 -10.44 1.63
N ARG A 28 -7.39 -9.62 1.10
CA ARG A 28 -7.52 -9.40 -0.35
C ARG A 28 -6.36 -8.63 -0.96
N ARG A 29 -5.85 -7.59 -0.28
CA ARG A 29 -4.71 -6.79 -0.73
C ARG A 29 -3.43 -7.62 -0.73
N THR A 30 -3.15 -8.34 0.35
CA THR A 30 -2.02 -9.28 0.45
C THR A 30 -2.09 -10.37 -0.62
N LYS A 31 -3.23 -11.05 -0.73
CA LYS A 31 -3.44 -12.09 -1.75
C LYS A 31 -3.24 -11.54 -3.16
N GLY A 32 -3.82 -10.38 -3.45
CA GLY A 32 -3.67 -9.71 -4.74
C GLY A 32 -2.21 -9.42 -5.09
N PHE A 33 -1.42 -8.93 -4.13
CA PHE A 33 0.01 -8.73 -4.32
C PHE A 33 0.72 -10.07 -4.59
N LEU A 34 0.57 -11.07 -3.75
CA LEU A 34 1.27 -12.35 -3.87
C LEU A 34 0.92 -13.09 -5.17
N GLU A 35 -0.35 -13.11 -5.57
CA GLU A 35 -0.78 -13.79 -6.80
C GLU A 35 -0.26 -13.12 -8.07
N ASN A 36 -0.20 -11.79 -8.10
CA ASN A 36 0.26 -11.05 -9.29
C ASN A 36 1.77 -10.85 -9.34
N SER A 37 2.48 -11.12 -8.27
CA SER A 37 3.94 -11.02 -8.21
C SER A 37 4.68 -12.37 -8.23
N LYS A 38 3.96 -13.49 -8.29
CA LYS A 38 4.53 -14.85 -8.20
C LYS A 38 5.64 -15.16 -9.22
N ASP A 39 5.59 -14.55 -10.40
CA ASP A 39 6.56 -14.73 -11.47
C ASP A 39 7.69 -13.67 -11.45
N LEU A 40 7.68 -12.77 -10.45
CA LEU A 40 8.73 -11.78 -10.23
C LEU A 40 9.81 -12.35 -9.31
N PRO A 41 11.07 -11.98 -9.50
CA PRO A 41 12.17 -12.42 -8.64
C PRO A 41 12.13 -11.65 -7.30
N LEU A 42 11.19 -11.99 -6.45
CA LEU A 42 11.01 -11.38 -5.13
C LEU A 42 11.48 -12.36 -4.03
N ASN A 43 12.06 -11.80 -2.97
CA ASN A 43 12.45 -12.54 -1.77
C ASN A 43 11.90 -11.81 -0.55
N THR A 44 11.07 -12.49 0.25
CA THR A 44 10.50 -11.87 1.44
C THR A 44 11.48 -11.92 2.62
N LEU A 45 11.72 -10.78 3.24
CA LEU A 45 12.49 -10.65 4.48
C LEU A 45 11.60 -10.76 5.72
N GLY A 46 10.27 -10.60 5.53
CA GLY A 46 9.29 -10.73 6.60
C GLY A 46 7.92 -10.19 6.23
N THR A 47 6.93 -10.65 6.99
CA THR A 47 5.55 -10.15 6.94
C THR A 47 5.16 -9.68 8.33
N LEU A 48 4.65 -8.46 8.44
CA LEU A 48 4.31 -7.82 9.71
C LEU A 48 2.85 -7.34 9.65
N SER A 49 2.02 -7.74 10.61
CA SER A 49 0.69 -7.13 10.76
C SER A 49 0.79 -5.85 11.61
N ALA A 50 0.32 -4.73 11.07
CA ALA A 50 0.36 -3.43 11.74
C ALA A 50 -1.03 -2.79 11.87
N SER A 51 -2.11 -3.56 11.66
CA SER A 51 -3.50 -3.21 11.98
C SER A 51 -3.88 -1.81 11.48
N TRP A 52 -3.50 -1.45 10.24
CA TRP A 52 -3.76 -0.17 9.57
C TRP A 52 -3.12 1.05 10.24
N ASN A 53 -2.26 0.85 11.26
CA ASN A 53 -1.77 1.89 12.15
C ASN A 53 -0.32 2.30 11.85
N ARG A 54 -0.09 3.62 11.65
CA ARG A 54 1.21 4.21 11.32
C ARG A 54 2.27 3.94 12.38
N GLN A 55 1.94 4.20 13.66
CA GLN A 55 2.89 4.04 14.77
C GLN A 55 3.22 2.56 15.01
N LEU A 56 2.22 1.67 14.81
CA LEU A 56 2.45 0.24 14.94
C LEU A 56 3.33 -0.30 13.80
N ALA A 57 3.14 0.19 12.57
CA ALA A 57 4.01 -0.15 11.45
C ALA A 57 5.45 0.31 11.70
N TYR A 58 5.67 1.55 12.13
CA TYR A 58 6.97 2.05 12.58
C TYR A 58 7.58 1.12 13.63
N LYS A 59 6.86 0.85 14.71
CA LYS A 59 7.34 0.04 15.83
C LYS A 59 7.71 -1.38 15.40
N LYS A 60 6.84 -2.05 14.66
CA LYS A 60 7.10 -3.43 14.22
C LYS A 60 8.24 -3.51 13.22
N PHE A 61 8.32 -2.56 12.29
CA PHE A 61 9.43 -2.49 11.35
C PHE A 61 10.78 -2.27 12.09
N SER A 62 10.80 -1.39 13.08
CA SER A 62 12.00 -1.15 13.90
C SER A 62 12.47 -2.34 14.73
N GLN A 63 11.65 -3.36 14.88
CA GLN A 63 11.96 -4.60 15.60
C GLN A 63 12.54 -5.71 14.72
N LEU A 64 12.56 -5.50 13.41
CA LEU A 64 13.29 -6.39 12.50
C LEU A 64 14.79 -6.36 12.84
N ASP A 65 15.47 -7.43 12.53
CA ASP A 65 16.92 -7.44 12.71
C ASP A 65 17.60 -6.44 11.73
N ASN A 66 18.79 -5.97 12.13
CA ASN A 66 19.50 -4.94 11.38
C ASN A 66 19.87 -5.38 9.95
N ASN A 67 20.09 -6.68 9.74
CA ASN A 67 20.41 -7.20 8.41
C ASN A 67 19.17 -7.14 7.52
N ALA A 68 18.00 -7.55 8.03
CA ALA A 68 16.75 -7.44 7.28
C ALA A 68 16.44 -5.97 6.92
N ILE A 69 16.59 -5.02 7.86
CA ILE A 69 16.38 -3.60 7.60
C ILE A 69 17.33 -3.08 6.52
N SER A 70 18.63 -3.40 6.64
CA SER A 70 19.64 -2.92 5.69
C SER A 70 19.51 -3.54 4.29
N SER A 71 19.04 -4.79 4.22
CA SER A 71 18.80 -5.49 2.96
C SER A 71 17.46 -5.15 2.31
N THR A 72 16.55 -4.47 3.03
CA THR A 72 15.24 -4.12 2.49
C THR A 72 15.36 -3.19 1.28
N GLU A 73 14.89 -3.65 0.15
CA GLU A 73 14.86 -2.92 -1.12
C GLU A 73 13.48 -2.39 -1.46
N ALA A 74 12.43 -3.09 -0.99
CA ALA A 74 11.06 -2.66 -1.14
C ALA A 74 10.24 -2.92 0.14
N VAL A 75 9.26 -2.07 0.40
CA VAL A 75 8.25 -2.26 1.44
C VAL A 75 6.89 -2.11 0.80
N ILE A 76 6.07 -3.16 0.92
CA ILE A 76 4.73 -3.23 0.37
C ILE A 76 3.75 -3.15 1.54
N CYS A 77 2.92 -2.12 1.56
CA CYS A 77 1.98 -1.89 2.65
C CYS A 77 0.53 -2.02 2.17
N ASN A 78 -0.31 -2.64 2.98
CA ASN A 78 -1.73 -2.76 2.67
C ASN A 78 -2.47 -1.41 2.73
N ASN A 79 -1.90 -0.35 3.37
CA ASN A 79 -2.40 1.02 3.26
C ASN A 79 -1.28 2.06 3.38
N ASP A 80 -1.61 3.32 3.13
CA ASP A 80 -0.68 4.46 3.16
C ASP A 80 -0.22 4.80 4.58
N ASP A 81 -1.07 4.69 5.60
CA ASP A 81 -0.68 5.00 6.97
C ASP A 81 0.49 4.11 7.44
N MET A 82 0.41 2.82 7.12
CA MET A 82 1.50 1.90 7.45
C MET A 82 2.76 2.18 6.60
N ALA A 83 2.59 2.55 5.33
CA ALA A 83 3.69 2.97 4.46
C ALA A 83 4.40 4.22 5.00
N LEU A 84 3.63 5.21 5.46
CA LEU A 84 4.15 6.42 6.11
C LEU A 84 4.84 6.09 7.44
N GLY A 85 4.37 5.09 8.18
CA GLY A 85 5.06 4.63 9.40
C GLY A 85 6.46 4.07 9.12
N VAL A 86 6.62 3.31 8.06
CA VAL A 86 7.94 2.83 7.63
C VAL A 86 8.80 3.99 7.11
N TYR A 87 8.21 4.90 6.31
CA TYR A 87 8.89 6.11 5.86
C TYR A 87 9.44 6.93 7.04
N ASP A 88 8.64 7.14 8.09
CA ASP A 88 9.05 7.85 9.31
C ASP A 88 10.26 7.19 9.96
N TYR A 89 10.28 5.85 10.04
CA TYR A 89 11.41 5.11 10.58
C TYR A 89 12.70 5.40 9.81
N TYR A 90 12.68 5.30 8.48
CA TYR A 90 13.87 5.56 7.66
C TYR A 90 14.34 7.01 7.78
N LYS A 91 13.44 7.98 7.82
CA LYS A 91 13.76 9.41 7.98
C LYS A 91 14.36 9.69 9.35
N GLU A 92 13.78 9.16 10.44
CA GLU A 92 14.30 9.34 11.79
C GLU A 92 15.70 8.77 11.94
N LYS A 93 15.94 7.59 11.37
CA LYS A 93 17.26 6.92 11.41
C LYS A 93 18.24 7.47 10.39
N ASN A 94 17.84 8.44 9.56
CA ASN A 94 18.65 9.00 8.47
C ASN A 94 19.20 7.91 7.52
N LEU A 95 18.37 6.90 7.23
CA LEU A 95 18.69 5.81 6.34
C LEU A 95 18.20 6.11 4.90
N ALA A 96 18.86 5.50 3.92
CA ALA A 96 18.40 5.57 2.54
C ALA A 96 17.06 4.84 2.38
N LEU A 97 16.07 5.53 1.81
CA LEU A 97 14.73 4.97 1.61
C LEU A 97 14.76 3.79 0.61
N PRO A 98 14.07 2.69 0.93
CA PRO A 98 13.73 1.66 -0.03
C PRO A 98 12.61 2.15 -0.95
N ILE A 99 12.18 1.32 -1.91
CA ILE A 99 10.90 1.53 -2.58
C ILE A 99 9.79 1.30 -1.56
N ILE A 100 8.93 2.30 -1.34
CA ILE A 100 7.77 2.18 -0.45
C ILE A 100 6.51 2.30 -1.30
N LEU A 101 5.60 1.33 -1.14
CA LEU A 101 4.31 1.27 -1.82
C LEU A 101 3.18 1.19 -0.80
N GLY A 102 2.15 2.01 -1.01
CA GLY A 102 0.93 2.04 -0.21
C GLY A 102 -0.32 1.77 -1.02
N ILE A 103 -1.47 1.89 -0.37
CA ILE A 103 -2.81 1.87 -0.97
C ILE A 103 -3.65 2.90 -0.24
N ASN A 104 -4.38 3.71 -0.92
CA ASN A 104 -5.44 4.69 -0.69
C ASN A 104 -5.16 6.04 -1.35
N ASN A 105 -3.90 6.38 -1.64
CA ASN A 105 -3.49 7.69 -2.17
C ASN A 105 -3.95 8.84 -1.25
N SER A 106 -3.67 8.70 0.06
CA SER A 106 -3.94 9.77 1.02
C SER A 106 -3.19 11.05 0.65
N GLN A 107 -3.66 12.20 1.11
CA GLN A 107 -3.06 13.49 0.76
C GLN A 107 -1.56 13.53 1.10
N GLU A 108 -1.17 13.13 2.32
CA GLU A 108 0.24 13.10 2.72
C GLU A 108 1.05 12.14 1.85
N MET A 109 0.49 10.94 1.55
CA MET A 109 1.15 9.98 0.66
C MET A 109 1.36 10.56 -0.74
N ASN A 110 0.35 11.22 -1.31
CA ASN A 110 0.44 11.87 -2.61
C ASN A 110 1.52 12.95 -2.62
N GLU A 111 1.58 13.82 -1.60
CA GLU A 111 2.62 14.84 -1.46
C GLU A 111 4.03 14.21 -1.44
N LYS A 112 4.22 13.08 -0.74
CA LYS A 112 5.49 12.34 -0.71
C LYS A 112 5.85 11.69 -2.04
N ILE A 113 4.86 11.22 -2.78
CA ILE A 113 5.06 10.67 -4.13
C ILE A 113 5.48 11.80 -5.07
N MET A 114 4.78 12.93 -5.06
CA MET A 114 5.07 14.07 -5.95
C MET A 114 6.43 14.71 -5.64
N SER A 115 6.86 14.72 -4.38
CA SER A 115 8.22 15.15 -4.01
C SER A 115 9.31 14.13 -4.38
N GLY A 116 8.94 12.90 -4.72
CA GLY A 116 9.88 11.81 -5.06
C GLY A 116 10.48 11.11 -3.85
N GLU A 117 9.93 11.33 -2.66
CA GLU A 117 10.38 10.66 -1.43
C GLU A 117 9.81 9.24 -1.31
N ILE A 118 8.60 9.00 -1.77
CA ILE A 118 7.95 7.69 -1.83
C ILE A 118 7.69 7.32 -3.29
N TYR A 119 7.73 6.03 -3.61
CA TYR A 119 7.62 5.58 -4.99
C TYR A 119 6.20 5.66 -5.52
N GLY A 120 5.20 5.20 -4.74
CA GLY A 120 3.84 5.18 -5.23
C GLY A 120 2.80 4.64 -4.25
N SER A 121 1.57 4.80 -4.66
CA SER A 121 0.38 4.24 -3.99
C SER A 121 -0.63 3.76 -5.02
N VAL A 122 -1.64 3.03 -4.56
CA VAL A 122 -2.81 2.69 -5.37
C VAL A 122 -4.00 3.51 -4.88
N ASP A 123 -4.57 4.32 -5.76
CA ASP A 123 -5.82 5.04 -5.46
C ASP A 123 -7.02 4.10 -5.65
N ASN A 124 -7.83 3.99 -4.61
CA ASN A 124 -9.06 3.19 -4.62
C ASN A 124 -10.22 3.87 -5.39
N ASN A 125 -9.98 5.03 -5.99
CA ASN A 125 -10.98 5.84 -6.70
C ASN A 125 -12.17 6.19 -5.79
N MET A 126 -11.86 6.72 -4.60
CA MET A 126 -12.83 7.02 -3.55
C MET A 126 -13.89 8.02 -4.03
N ASP A 127 -13.49 9.03 -4.79
CA ASP A 127 -14.42 10.03 -5.33
C ASP A 127 -15.52 9.40 -6.19
N ASN A 128 -15.15 8.41 -7.02
CA ASN A 128 -16.11 7.67 -7.81
C ASN A 128 -17.04 6.82 -6.92
N GLN A 129 -16.53 6.23 -5.85
CA GLN A 129 -17.35 5.48 -4.90
C GLN A 129 -18.37 6.39 -4.22
N VAL A 130 -17.93 7.54 -3.69
CA VAL A 130 -18.81 8.54 -3.05
C VAL A 130 -19.86 9.06 -4.02
N LEU A 131 -19.46 9.44 -5.23
CA LEU A 131 -20.39 9.91 -6.27
C LEU A 131 -21.48 8.86 -6.58
N ARG A 132 -21.12 7.59 -6.62
CA ARG A 132 -22.08 6.51 -6.87
C ARG A 132 -23.03 6.29 -5.71
N ILE A 133 -22.54 6.41 -4.47
CA ILE A 133 -23.38 6.36 -3.26
C ILE A 133 -24.43 7.48 -3.32
N VAL A 134 -24.02 8.72 -3.57
CA VAL A 134 -24.92 9.87 -3.67
C VAL A 134 -25.99 9.64 -4.75
N LYS A 135 -25.59 9.22 -5.95
CA LYS A 135 -26.53 8.93 -7.05
C LYS A 135 -27.51 7.79 -6.70
N CYS A 136 -27.05 6.79 -5.94
CA CYS A 136 -27.90 5.73 -5.45
C CYS A 136 -28.95 6.26 -4.45
N MET A 137 -28.52 7.11 -3.51
CA MET A 137 -29.42 7.76 -2.54
C MET A 137 -30.47 8.63 -3.24
N GLU A 138 -30.07 9.48 -4.17
CA GLU A 138 -30.98 10.31 -4.99
C GLU A 138 -32.04 9.45 -5.69
N SER A 139 -31.62 8.33 -6.26
CA SER A 139 -32.55 7.44 -6.94
C SER A 139 -33.55 6.77 -6.02
N VAL A 140 -33.11 6.33 -4.86
CA VAL A 140 -34.00 5.75 -3.83
C VAL A 140 -35.03 6.79 -3.39
N LEU A 141 -34.59 8.03 -3.11
CA LEU A 141 -35.46 9.13 -2.72
C LEU A 141 -36.51 9.47 -3.79
N ASN A 142 -36.16 9.34 -5.07
CA ASN A 142 -37.03 9.58 -6.19
C ASN A 142 -37.88 8.35 -6.61
N GLY A 143 -37.92 7.27 -5.80
CA GLY A 143 -38.67 6.07 -6.08
C GLY A 143 -38.12 5.17 -7.21
N ASN A 144 -36.95 5.47 -7.75
CA ASN A 144 -36.35 4.76 -8.89
C ASN A 144 -35.42 3.61 -8.45
N THR A 145 -35.91 2.69 -7.60
CA THR A 145 -35.06 1.63 -7.00
C THR A 145 -34.66 0.51 -7.97
N LYS A 146 -35.31 0.39 -9.13
CA LYS A 146 -35.05 -0.71 -10.09
C LYS A 146 -33.85 -0.51 -11.01
N LYS A 147 -33.24 0.67 -11.03
CA LYS A 147 -32.17 1.06 -11.98
C LYS A 147 -30.75 0.71 -11.53
N TYR A 148 -30.56 0.26 -10.30
CA TYR A 148 -29.22 0.09 -9.75
C TYR A 148 -28.78 -1.38 -9.62
N LYS A 149 -27.54 -1.64 -10.00
CA LYS A 149 -26.88 -2.92 -9.73
C LYS A 149 -26.71 -3.08 -8.23
N LYS A 150 -26.87 -4.31 -7.72
CA LYS A 150 -26.67 -4.61 -6.29
C LYS A 150 -25.23 -4.35 -5.82
N VAL A 151 -24.27 -4.45 -6.74
CA VAL A 151 -22.83 -4.30 -6.44
C VAL A 151 -22.21 -3.44 -7.53
N TRP A 152 -21.40 -2.48 -7.11
CA TRP A 152 -20.59 -1.63 -7.96
C TRP A 152 -19.12 -1.78 -7.56
N TYR A 153 -18.25 -1.91 -8.54
CA TYR A 153 -16.82 -1.89 -8.33
C TYR A 153 -16.25 -0.56 -8.83
N SER A 154 -15.43 0.10 -8.04
CA SER A 154 -14.55 1.15 -8.53
C SER A 154 -13.32 0.51 -9.18
N THR A 155 -12.73 1.20 -10.14
CA THR A 155 -11.46 0.76 -10.73
C THR A 155 -10.33 1.50 -10.04
N PRO A 156 -9.50 0.82 -9.23
CA PRO A 156 -8.33 1.44 -8.65
C PRO A 156 -7.28 1.72 -9.74
N TYR A 157 -6.38 2.66 -9.49
CA TYR A 157 -5.27 2.99 -10.38
C TYR A 157 -4.00 3.28 -9.61
N ALA A 158 -2.85 3.03 -10.25
CA ALA A 158 -1.57 3.35 -9.66
C ALA A 158 -1.30 4.86 -9.70
N VAL A 159 -0.73 5.38 -8.63
CA VAL A 159 -0.24 6.75 -8.50
C VAL A 159 1.26 6.71 -8.29
N THR A 160 1.99 7.26 -9.22
CA THR A 160 3.45 7.41 -9.18
C THR A 160 3.82 8.80 -9.68
N ARG A 161 5.07 9.20 -9.49
CA ARG A 161 5.56 10.48 -10.00
C ARG A 161 5.72 10.52 -11.53
N GLU A 162 5.90 9.36 -12.16
CA GLU A 162 6.13 9.21 -13.62
C GLU A 162 4.87 8.78 -14.35
#